data_0488968108021b662e9c3e751b676f1f
#
_entry.id   0488968108021b662e9c3e751b676f1f
#
_cell.length_a   1.000
_cell.length_b   1.000
_cell.length_c   1.000
_cell.angle_alpha   90.00
_cell.angle_beta   90.00
_cell.angle_gamma   90.00
#
_symmetry.space_group_name_H-M   'P 1'
#
loop_
_entity.id
_entity.type
_entity.pdbx_description
1 polymer ?
#
loop_
_entity_poly.entity_id
_entity_poly.type
_entity_poly.pdbx_seq_one_letter_code
_entity_poly.pdbx_strand_id
1 'polypeptide(L)'
;MNSAFRILYECDQYRLYSIYENVYLKNIHRSESDNDIIVASVYGDPDSGLISFGNDYVAIAGCGITIHFLNGDEGYEIGTEADNVFWTEGIYQSGEDDFKYVRFTAYTDV
;
A
#
# COMPACT_ATOMS: atom_id res chain seq x y z
N MET A 1 -18.27 14.60 -7.77
CA MET A 1 -17.04 14.56 -6.98
C MET A 1 -16.88 13.23 -6.28
N ASN A 2 -15.69 12.70 -6.30
CA ASN A 2 -15.45 11.40 -5.69
C ASN A 2 -14.40 11.53 -4.60
N SER A 3 -14.86 11.72 -3.37
CA SER A 3 -13.98 11.87 -2.23
C SER A 3 -13.32 10.54 -1.82
N ALA A 4 -13.77 9.42 -2.40
CA ALA A 4 -13.20 8.13 -2.08
C ALA A 4 -11.85 7.89 -2.73
N PHE A 5 -11.59 8.58 -3.85
CA PHE A 5 -10.33 8.40 -4.57
C PHE A 5 -9.20 9.13 -3.86
N ARG A 6 -8.12 8.39 -3.57
CA ARG A 6 -6.93 8.98 -2.93
C ARG A 6 -5.68 8.41 -3.57
N ILE A 7 -4.70 9.28 -3.84
CA ILE A 7 -3.40 8.83 -4.28
C ILE A 7 -2.57 8.60 -3.03
N LEU A 8 -2.10 7.37 -2.85
CA LEU A 8 -1.30 6.99 -1.68
C LEU A 8 0.20 7.21 -1.91
N TYR A 9 0.65 6.98 -3.14
CA TYR A 9 2.06 7.13 -3.49
C TYR A 9 2.19 7.20 -4.99
N GLU A 10 3.19 7.92 -5.47
CA GLU A 10 3.42 8.03 -6.90
C GLU A 10 4.91 8.13 -7.17
N CYS A 11 5.37 7.43 -8.18
CA CYS A 11 6.75 7.52 -8.64
C CYS A 11 6.75 7.61 -10.18
N ASP A 12 7.93 7.53 -10.78
CA ASP A 12 8.03 7.72 -12.22
C ASP A 12 7.24 6.70 -13.04
N GLN A 13 7.08 5.49 -12.52
CA GLN A 13 6.46 4.41 -13.27
C GLN A 13 5.07 4.04 -12.79
N TYR A 14 4.80 4.21 -11.51
CA TYR A 14 3.58 3.70 -10.91
C TYR A 14 2.83 4.73 -10.09
N ARG A 15 1.53 4.54 -10.02
CA ARG A 15 0.66 5.26 -9.09
C ARG A 15 -0.08 4.25 -8.24
N LEU A 16 0.03 4.40 -6.93
CA LEU A 16 -0.70 3.61 -5.96
C LEU A 16 -1.84 4.46 -5.44
N TYR A 17 -3.07 4.00 -5.62
CA TYR A 17 -4.22 4.78 -5.21
C TYR A 17 -5.30 3.88 -4.61
N SER A 18 -6.22 4.48 -3.89
CA SER A 18 -7.31 3.74 -3.29
C SER A 18 -8.65 4.33 -3.67
N ILE A 19 -9.65 3.46 -3.69
CA ILE A 19 -11.05 3.85 -3.76
C ILE A 19 -11.70 3.08 -2.62
N TYR A 20 -12.07 3.80 -1.56
CA TYR A 20 -12.53 3.20 -0.31
C TYR A 20 -11.49 2.19 0.19
N GLU A 21 -11.89 0.96 0.41
CA GLU A 21 -10.99 -0.07 0.98
C GLU A 21 -10.08 -0.72 -0.04
N ASN A 22 -10.36 -0.55 -1.34
CA ASN A 22 -9.57 -1.21 -2.38
C ASN A 22 -8.39 -0.36 -2.81
N VAL A 23 -7.24 -1.00 -2.95
CA VAL A 23 -6.01 -0.33 -3.36
C VAL A 23 -5.59 -0.87 -4.71
N TYR A 24 -5.28 0.05 -5.62
CA TYR A 24 -4.95 -0.25 -7.01
C TYR A 24 -3.56 0.24 -7.35
N LEU A 25 -2.92 -0.47 -8.25
CA LEU A 25 -1.64 -0.06 -8.81
C LEU A 25 -1.80 0.18 -10.30
N LYS A 26 -1.45 1.37 -10.74
CA LYS A 26 -1.47 1.76 -12.14
C LYS A 26 -0.05 1.94 -12.65
N ASN A 27 0.25 1.31 -13.78
CA ASN A 27 1.49 1.60 -14.48
C ASN A 27 1.22 2.77 -15.40
N ILE A 28 1.76 3.94 -15.07
CA ILE A 28 1.41 5.18 -15.77
C ILE A 28 1.97 5.28 -17.18
N HIS A 29 2.85 4.35 -17.55
CA HIS A 29 3.40 4.31 -18.90
C HIS A 29 2.65 3.34 -19.83
N ARG A 30 1.65 2.65 -19.29
CA ARG A 30 0.85 1.75 -20.10
C ARG A 30 -0.35 2.48 -20.70
N SER A 31 -0.87 1.90 -21.77
CA SER A 31 -2.03 2.49 -22.42
C SER A 31 -3.26 2.38 -21.52
N GLU A 32 -4.26 3.20 -21.82
CA GLU A 32 -5.51 3.22 -21.07
C GLU A 32 -6.30 1.92 -21.19
N SER A 33 -5.97 1.10 -22.19
CA SER A 33 -6.67 -0.18 -22.37
C SER A 33 -6.23 -1.21 -21.36
N ASP A 34 -5.11 -0.99 -20.68
CA ASP A 34 -4.64 -1.90 -19.64
C ASP A 34 -5.35 -1.60 -18.35
N ASN A 35 -5.79 -2.64 -17.68
CA ASN A 35 -6.47 -2.50 -16.40
C ASN A 35 -5.46 -2.33 -15.28
N ASP A 36 -5.82 -1.49 -14.33
CA ASP A 36 -5.06 -1.38 -13.09
C ASP A 36 -5.28 -2.65 -12.27
N ILE A 37 -4.28 -3.06 -11.52
CA ILE A 37 -4.41 -4.26 -10.71
C ILE A 37 -4.79 -3.90 -9.28
N ILE A 38 -5.59 -4.76 -8.67
CA ILE A 38 -5.95 -4.61 -7.26
C ILE A 38 -4.88 -5.31 -6.45
N VAL A 39 -4.20 -4.54 -5.59
CA VAL A 39 -3.10 -5.09 -4.80
C VAL A 39 -3.47 -5.34 -3.35
N ALA A 40 -4.57 -4.76 -2.88
CA ALA A 40 -4.99 -4.95 -1.50
C ALA A 40 -6.42 -4.53 -1.30
N SER A 41 -7.02 -5.05 -0.24
CA SER A 41 -8.28 -4.55 0.28
C SER A 41 -8.07 -4.37 1.78
N VAL A 42 -8.25 -3.15 2.28
CA VAL A 42 -7.87 -2.79 3.64
C VAL A 42 -9.10 -2.38 4.43
N TYR A 43 -9.41 -3.14 5.45
CA TYR A 43 -10.56 -2.87 6.31
C TYR A 43 -10.45 -1.48 6.94
N GLY A 44 -11.51 -0.71 6.83
CA GLY A 44 -11.54 0.62 7.40
C GLY A 44 -10.81 1.67 6.56
N ASP A 45 -10.51 1.36 5.33
CA ASP A 45 -9.79 2.18 4.36
C ASP A 45 -8.28 2.26 4.67
N PRO A 46 -7.43 2.28 3.66
CA PRO A 46 -6.00 2.41 3.88
C PRO A 46 -5.65 3.80 4.40
N ASP A 47 -4.67 3.87 5.29
CA ASP A 47 -4.14 5.13 5.77
C ASP A 47 -3.14 5.72 4.80
N SER A 48 -2.18 4.90 4.38
CA SER A 48 -1.09 5.34 3.54
C SER A 48 -0.49 4.14 2.83
N GLY A 49 0.38 4.41 1.87
CA GLY A 49 1.05 3.34 1.15
C GLY A 49 2.33 3.84 0.54
N LEU A 50 3.15 2.91 0.07
CA LEU A 50 4.36 3.24 -0.65
C LEU A 50 4.67 2.17 -1.70
N ILE A 51 5.49 2.57 -2.66
CA ILE A 51 6.10 1.67 -3.61
C ILE A 51 7.57 1.65 -3.22
N SER A 52 8.14 0.46 -3.05
CA SER A 52 9.52 0.36 -2.57
C SER A 52 10.48 1.07 -3.52
N PHE A 53 11.61 1.52 -2.99
CA PHE A 53 12.57 2.32 -3.73
C PHE A 53 12.98 1.67 -5.06
N GLY A 54 13.16 0.35 -5.08
CA GLY A 54 13.52 -0.37 -6.29
C GLY A 54 12.34 -0.92 -7.08
N ASN A 55 11.12 -0.52 -6.77
CA ASN A 55 9.91 -1.02 -7.42
C ASN A 55 9.73 -2.53 -7.28
N ASP A 56 10.10 -3.08 -6.13
CA ASP A 56 10.00 -4.51 -5.88
C ASP A 56 8.68 -4.91 -5.24
N TYR A 57 8.10 -4.02 -4.47
CA TYR A 57 6.84 -4.31 -3.78
C TYR A 57 6.11 -3.03 -3.43
N VAL A 58 4.83 -3.17 -3.10
CA VAL A 58 4.05 -2.10 -2.49
C VAL A 58 3.75 -2.51 -1.05
N ALA A 59 3.66 -1.51 -0.17
CA ALA A 59 3.32 -1.73 1.23
C ALA A 59 2.21 -0.76 1.60
N ILE A 60 1.20 -1.25 2.28
CA ILE A 60 0.01 -0.47 2.60
C ILE A 60 -0.27 -0.56 4.09
N ALA A 61 -0.49 0.61 4.69
CA ALA A 61 -0.83 0.75 6.10
C ALA A 61 -2.32 1.07 6.27
N GLY A 62 -2.85 0.72 7.40
CA GLY A 62 -4.24 0.94 7.76
C GLY A 62 -4.63 -0.11 8.78
N CYS A 63 -5.17 -1.22 8.33
CA CYS A 63 -5.43 -2.38 9.19
C CYS A 63 -4.27 -3.36 8.97
N GLY A 64 -3.33 -3.39 9.92
CA GLY A 64 -2.12 -4.17 9.76
C GLY A 64 -1.24 -3.61 8.64
N ILE A 65 -0.42 -4.46 8.08
CA ILE A 65 0.42 -4.12 6.93
C ILE A 65 0.17 -5.15 5.85
N THR A 66 -0.05 -4.67 4.62
CA THR A 66 -0.18 -5.53 3.45
C THR A 66 1.02 -5.28 2.54
N ILE A 67 1.68 -6.35 2.15
CA ILE A 67 2.80 -6.30 1.20
C ILE A 67 2.39 -7.07 -0.06
N HIS A 68 2.59 -6.45 -1.21
CA HIS A 68 2.32 -7.10 -2.49
C HIS A 68 3.55 -6.96 -3.37
N PHE A 69 4.11 -8.09 -3.80
CA PHE A 69 5.33 -8.08 -4.61
C PHE A 69 4.98 -7.82 -6.08
N LEU A 70 5.75 -6.95 -6.71
CA LEU A 70 5.48 -6.54 -8.08
C LEU A 70 6.00 -7.54 -9.11
N ASN A 71 6.86 -8.47 -8.70
CA ASN A 71 7.41 -9.49 -9.59
C ASN A 71 6.57 -10.75 -9.69
N GLY A 72 5.37 -10.73 -9.14
CA GLY A 72 4.48 -11.88 -9.14
C GLY A 72 3.17 -11.48 -8.51
N ASP A 73 2.36 -12.48 -8.22
CA ASP A 73 1.05 -12.23 -7.61
C ASP A 73 1.05 -12.50 -6.12
N GLU A 74 2.23 -12.64 -5.55
CA GLU A 74 2.36 -12.99 -4.15
C GLU A 74 2.44 -11.77 -3.26
N GLY A 75 2.05 -11.98 -2.03
CA GLY A 75 2.15 -10.96 -1.00
C GLY A 75 1.78 -11.58 0.33
N TYR A 76 1.74 -10.75 1.37
CA TYR A 76 1.33 -11.23 2.68
C TYR A 76 0.78 -10.08 3.49
N GLU A 77 0.11 -10.42 4.58
CA GLU A 77 -0.48 -9.46 5.51
C GLU A 77 -0.02 -9.77 6.91
N ILE A 78 0.15 -8.71 7.70
CA ILE A 78 0.52 -8.83 9.11
C ILE A 78 -0.45 -7.99 9.91
N GLY A 79 -0.96 -8.56 11.01
CA GLY A 79 -1.82 -7.78 11.91
C GLY A 79 -3.22 -7.54 11.41
N THR A 80 -3.71 -8.41 10.52
CA THR A 80 -5.06 -8.28 9.96
C THR A 80 -6.02 -9.34 10.52
N GLU A 81 -5.54 -10.28 11.31
CA GLU A 81 -6.36 -11.35 11.85
C GLU A 81 -7.25 -10.83 12.98
N ALA A 82 -8.48 -11.33 13.03
CA ALA A 82 -9.49 -10.85 13.97
C ALA A 82 -9.03 -10.80 15.41
N ASP A 83 -8.18 -11.76 15.82
CA ASP A 83 -7.71 -11.84 17.20
C ASP A 83 -6.48 -10.97 17.47
N ASN A 84 -5.82 -10.48 16.44
CA ASN A 84 -4.55 -9.77 16.56
C ASN A 84 -4.46 -8.56 15.63
N VAL A 85 -5.58 -7.87 15.47
CA VAL A 85 -5.59 -6.68 14.62
C VAL A 85 -4.79 -5.58 15.29
N PHE A 86 -3.92 -4.93 14.54
CA PHE A 86 -3.37 -3.65 14.95
C PHE A 86 -3.53 -2.66 13.80
N TRP A 87 -3.60 -1.40 14.15
CA TRP A 87 -3.79 -0.32 13.20
C TRP A 87 -2.44 0.31 12.90
N THR A 88 -2.24 0.75 11.67
CA THR A 88 -0.96 1.29 11.24
C THR A 88 -1.18 2.59 10.48
N GLU A 89 -0.19 3.47 10.54
CA GLU A 89 -0.26 4.73 9.84
C GLU A 89 1.14 5.24 9.51
N GLY A 90 1.19 6.17 8.54
CA GLY A 90 2.43 6.88 8.24
C GLY A 90 3.53 6.00 7.70
N ILE A 91 3.22 5.11 6.76
CA ILE A 91 4.21 4.18 6.22
C ILE A 91 5.17 4.91 5.27
N TYR A 92 6.47 4.62 5.40
CA TYR A 92 7.47 5.27 4.54
C TYR A 92 8.78 4.49 4.54
N GLN A 93 9.65 4.83 3.58
CA GLN A 93 11.04 4.37 3.55
C GLN A 93 11.96 5.58 3.69
N SER A 94 13.10 5.41 4.34
CA SER A 94 14.01 6.50 4.63
C SER A 94 15.36 6.30 3.96
N GLY A 95 15.93 7.38 3.42
CA GLY A 95 17.30 7.36 2.90
C GLY A 95 18.34 7.15 3.99
N GLU A 96 18.00 7.40 5.25
CA GLU A 96 18.93 7.20 6.37
C GLU A 96 19.33 5.73 6.52
N ASP A 97 18.49 4.81 6.11
CA ASP A 97 18.78 3.38 6.16
C ASP A 97 18.85 2.77 4.77
N ASP A 98 19.18 3.60 3.77
CA ASP A 98 19.32 3.20 2.37
C ASP A 98 18.05 2.56 1.81
N PHE A 99 16.89 2.99 2.30
CA PHE A 99 15.59 2.48 1.86
C PHE A 99 15.47 0.96 2.03
N LYS A 100 16.14 0.40 3.04
CA LYS A 100 16.10 -1.05 3.28
C LYS A 100 14.92 -1.49 4.11
N TYR A 101 14.34 -0.56 4.87
CA TYR A 101 13.27 -0.88 5.81
C TYR A 101 12.03 -0.08 5.53
N VAL A 102 10.90 -0.68 5.88
CA VAL A 102 9.61 0.02 5.84
C VAL A 102 9.28 0.41 7.27
N ARG A 103 9.02 1.69 7.49
CA ARG A 103 8.74 2.22 8.81
C ARG A 103 7.29 2.68 8.91
N PHE A 104 6.70 2.48 10.04
CA PHE A 104 5.31 2.89 10.27
C PHE A 104 5.04 2.97 11.76
N THR A 105 3.92 3.60 12.12
CA THR A 105 3.44 3.63 13.50
C THR A 105 2.33 2.60 13.63
N ALA A 106 2.37 1.81 14.68
CA ALA A 106 1.34 0.80 14.94
C ALA A 106 0.75 1.00 16.33
N TYR A 107 -0.54 0.72 16.46
CA TYR A 107 -1.23 0.83 17.74
C TYR A 107 -2.42 -0.12 17.78
N THR A 108 -2.90 -0.39 18.98
CA THR A 108 -4.08 -1.21 19.18
C THR A 108 -5.15 -0.38 19.88
N ASP A 109 -6.37 -0.88 19.85
CA ASP A 109 -7.51 -0.18 20.46
C ASP A 109 -7.63 -0.42 21.95
N VAL A 110 -6.61 -0.94 22.57
CA VAL A 110 -6.67 -1.30 23.98
C VAL A 110 -6.10 -0.23 24.88
#